data_90278ebb21b3069fe22903534a69c762
#
_entry.id   90278ebb21b3069fe22903534a69c762
#
_cell.length_a   1.000
_cell.length_b   1.000
_cell.length_c   1.000
_cell.angle_alpha   90.00
_cell.angle_beta   90.00
_cell.angle_gamma   90.00
#
_symmetry.space_group_name_H-M   'P 1'
#
loop_
_entity.id
_entity.type
_entity.pdbx_description
1 polymer ?
#
loop_
_entity_poly.entity_id
_entity_poly.type
_entity_poly.pdbx_seq_one_letter_code
_entity_poly.pdbx_strand_id
1 'polypeptide(L)'
;MKDKIKKLYGKLRKVQQEVNYEGDFQTWDEAKKRCEGYDSDAIFQKVTNAAMQVKEGKALFDRDSVLFYEEEWNYPLIAWFQRIAAKYDQRLTILDLGGAFGSTYFQNRAFLKNSIRQMQWIIREQEHFVEFGKQNLADPELIFEYDFEKIAEA
;
A
#
# COMPACT_ATOMS: atom_id res chain seq x y z
N MET A 1 -38.92 -12.65 -8.86
CA MET A 1 -37.46 -12.78 -9.13
C MET A 1 -36.77 -11.41 -9.17
N LYS A 2 -37.31 -10.40 -9.84
CA LYS A 2 -36.73 -9.03 -9.91
C LYS A 2 -36.58 -8.32 -8.55
N ASP A 3 -37.49 -8.54 -7.61
CA ASP A 3 -37.44 -7.89 -6.30
C ASP A 3 -36.35 -8.46 -5.34
N LYS A 4 -36.04 -9.76 -5.48
CA LYS A 4 -34.91 -10.35 -4.72
C LYS A 4 -33.56 -9.85 -5.21
N ILE A 5 -33.42 -9.59 -6.51
CA ILE A 5 -32.20 -9.05 -7.11
C ILE A 5 -32.04 -7.59 -6.70
N LYS A 6 -33.09 -6.76 -6.70
CA LYS A 6 -33.05 -5.38 -6.18
C LYS A 6 -32.66 -5.30 -4.70
N LYS A 7 -33.16 -6.24 -3.88
CA LYS A 7 -32.83 -6.32 -2.45
C LYS A 7 -31.38 -6.75 -2.21
N LEU A 8 -30.83 -7.59 -3.10
CA LEU A 8 -29.41 -8.01 -3.05
C LEU A 8 -28.48 -6.85 -3.47
N TYR A 9 -28.81 -6.14 -4.55
CA TYR A 9 -28.08 -4.94 -4.98
C TYR A 9 -28.18 -3.79 -3.96
N GLY A 10 -29.30 -3.65 -3.26
CA GLY A 10 -29.44 -2.68 -2.16
C GLY A 10 -28.61 -3.02 -0.92
N LYS A 11 -28.33 -4.31 -0.66
CA LYS A 11 -27.42 -4.74 0.43
C LYS A 11 -25.94 -4.57 0.07
N LEU A 12 -25.57 -4.73 -1.20
CA LEU A 12 -24.21 -4.51 -1.67
C LEU A 12 -23.81 -3.02 -1.75
N ARG A 13 -24.79 -2.10 -1.78
CA ARG A 13 -24.57 -0.65 -1.75
C ARG A 13 -24.38 -0.06 -0.35
N LYS A 14 -24.46 -0.84 0.72
CA LYS A 14 -24.43 -0.36 2.12
C LYS A 14 -23.09 -0.59 2.81
N VAL A 15 -21.96 -0.36 2.14
CA VAL A 15 -20.69 -0.08 2.82
C VAL A 15 -19.91 0.97 2.01
N GLN A 16 -20.56 2.08 1.70
CA GLN A 16 -19.83 3.34 1.64
C GLN A 16 -19.96 3.91 3.05
N GLN A 17 -18.90 3.83 3.83
CA GLN A 17 -18.74 4.71 4.98
C GLN A 17 -18.89 6.11 4.41
N GLU A 18 -19.98 6.82 4.81
CA GLU A 18 -20.11 8.24 4.52
C GLU A 18 -18.91 8.91 5.16
N VAL A 19 -18.04 9.46 4.33
CA VAL A 19 -16.92 10.27 4.81
C VAL A 19 -17.53 11.57 5.28
N ASN A 20 -17.64 11.75 6.57
CA ASN A 20 -18.10 12.99 7.17
C ASN A 20 -16.93 13.97 7.20
N TYR A 21 -17.07 15.06 6.46
CA TYR A 21 -16.15 16.19 6.54
C TYR A 21 -16.68 17.18 7.59
N GLU A 22 -15.91 17.42 8.63
CA GLU A 22 -16.14 18.54 9.56
C GLU A 22 -15.17 19.66 9.20
N GLY A 23 -15.60 20.91 9.28
CA GLY A 23 -14.80 22.09 8.92
C GLY A 23 -14.97 23.25 9.90
N ASP A 24 -14.41 24.41 9.53
CA ASP A 24 -14.49 25.67 10.26
C ASP A 24 -13.79 25.66 11.63
N PHE A 25 -12.72 24.88 11.78
CA PHE A 25 -11.87 24.92 12.96
C PHE A 25 -11.01 26.20 12.97
N GLN A 26 -10.93 26.87 14.14
CA GLN A 26 -10.15 28.10 14.30
C GLN A 26 -8.64 27.83 14.33
N THR A 27 -8.25 26.62 14.76
CA THR A 27 -6.84 26.22 14.85
C THR A 27 -6.66 24.77 14.34
N TRP A 28 -5.42 24.48 13.92
CA TRP A 28 -5.03 23.12 13.55
C TRP A 28 -5.13 22.11 14.70
N ASP A 29 -4.89 22.57 15.93
CA ASP A 29 -4.98 21.74 17.13
C ASP A 29 -6.42 21.35 17.47
N GLU A 30 -7.39 22.22 17.20
CA GLU A 30 -8.81 21.87 17.31
C GLU A 30 -9.21 20.81 16.28
N ALA A 31 -8.77 20.96 15.03
CA ALA A 31 -9.01 19.96 13.98
C ALA A 31 -8.40 18.61 14.36
N LYS A 32 -7.15 18.56 14.83
CA LYS A 32 -6.48 17.34 15.27
C LYS A 32 -7.19 16.61 16.40
N LYS A 33 -7.81 17.31 17.34
CA LYS A 33 -8.58 16.69 18.44
C LYS A 33 -9.84 15.99 17.97
N ARG A 34 -10.31 16.29 16.77
CA ARG A 34 -11.52 15.70 16.17
C ARG A 34 -11.20 14.57 15.19
N CYS A 35 -9.94 14.40 14.82
CA CYS A 35 -9.50 13.38 13.90
C CYS A 35 -8.76 12.28 14.67
N GLU A 36 -9.11 11.03 14.43
CA GLU A 36 -8.21 9.91 14.68
C GLU A 36 -7.21 9.91 13.51
N GLY A 37 -5.96 10.34 13.77
CA GLY A 37 -4.92 10.39 12.73
C GLY A 37 -4.58 9.01 12.15
N TYR A 38 -3.67 8.96 11.18
CA TYR A 38 -3.12 7.72 10.62
C TYR A 38 -2.44 6.82 11.67
N ASP A 39 -2.21 7.33 12.88
CA ASP A 39 -1.65 6.60 14.02
C ASP A 39 -2.71 5.77 14.77
N SER A 40 -3.97 5.72 14.31
CA SER A 40 -5.00 4.97 15.01
C SER A 40 -4.77 3.46 14.84
N ASP A 41 -4.87 2.72 15.96
CA ASP A 41 -4.78 1.25 15.97
C ASP A 41 -5.75 0.59 14.98
N ALA A 42 -6.93 1.19 14.78
CA ALA A 42 -7.93 0.68 13.87
C ALA A 42 -7.48 0.73 12.40
N ILE A 43 -6.80 1.81 12.00
CA ILE A 43 -6.21 1.93 10.65
C ILE A 43 -5.07 0.93 10.50
N PHE A 44 -4.16 0.88 11.47
CA PHE A 44 -3.05 -0.06 11.46
C PHE A 44 -3.51 -1.51 11.32
N GLN A 45 -4.49 -1.94 12.12
CA GLN A 45 -5.05 -3.29 12.03
C GLN A 45 -5.68 -3.59 10.68
N LYS A 46 -6.41 -2.62 10.11
CA LYS A 46 -7.06 -2.78 8.81
C LYS A 46 -6.03 -2.96 7.69
N VAL A 47 -5.01 -2.12 7.66
CA VAL A 47 -3.91 -2.17 6.67
C VAL A 47 -3.10 -3.46 6.83
N THR A 48 -2.78 -3.84 8.08
CA THR A 48 -2.09 -5.09 8.41
C THR A 48 -2.85 -6.31 7.91
N ASN A 49 -4.16 -6.39 8.19
CA ASN A 49 -4.99 -7.51 7.75
C ASN A 49 -5.03 -7.65 6.23
N ALA A 50 -5.10 -6.54 5.49
CA ALA A 50 -5.07 -6.57 4.03
C ALA A 50 -3.71 -7.05 3.51
N ALA A 51 -2.62 -6.52 4.02
CA ALA A 51 -1.26 -6.90 3.62
C ALA A 51 -0.98 -8.40 3.89
N MET A 52 -1.43 -8.92 5.03
CA MET A 52 -1.27 -10.35 5.34
C MET A 52 -2.06 -11.24 4.38
N GLN A 53 -3.24 -10.85 3.95
CA GLN A 53 -4.00 -11.60 2.94
C GLN A 53 -3.29 -11.62 1.59
N VAL A 54 -2.63 -10.52 1.21
CA VAL A 54 -1.79 -10.47 0.00
C VAL A 54 -0.59 -11.39 0.14
N LYS A 55 0.11 -11.35 1.28
CA LYS A 55 1.25 -12.25 1.55
C LYS A 55 0.86 -13.73 1.49
N GLU A 56 -0.29 -14.07 2.03
CA GLU A 56 -0.82 -15.44 2.05
C GLU A 56 -1.36 -15.90 0.67
N GLY A 57 -1.30 -15.03 -0.34
CA GLY A 57 -1.79 -15.33 -1.69
C GLY A 57 -3.31 -15.37 -1.82
N LYS A 58 -4.04 -14.84 -0.84
CA LYS A 58 -5.51 -14.74 -0.87
C LYS A 58 -6.00 -13.59 -1.76
N ALA A 59 -5.13 -12.61 -2.03
CA ALA A 59 -5.34 -11.52 -2.97
C ALA A 59 -4.03 -11.23 -3.71
N LEU A 60 -4.08 -10.56 -4.85
CA LEU A 60 -2.89 -10.19 -5.62
C LEU A 60 -2.19 -8.97 -5.05
N PHE A 61 -2.95 -7.97 -4.67
CA PHE A 61 -2.50 -6.76 -3.99
C PHE A 61 -3.67 -6.12 -3.24
N ASP A 62 -3.38 -5.09 -2.43
CA ASP A 62 -4.38 -4.21 -1.84
C ASP A 62 -4.15 -2.77 -2.26
N ARG A 63 -5.17 -1.93 -2.11
CA ARG A 63 -5.09 -0.47 -2.22
C ARG A 63 -6.01 0.13 -1.17
N ASP A 64 -5.48 0.94 -0.27
CA ASP A 64 -6.23 1.48 0.87
C ASP A 64 -6.99 0.39 1.66
N SER A 65 -6.34 -0.75 1.87
CA SER A 65 -6.90 -1.95 2.51
C SER A 65 -8.07 -2.62 1.75
N VAL A 66 -8.33 -2.23 0.51
CA VAL A 66 -9.24 -2.94 -0.39
C VAL A 66 -8.46 -3.99 -1.16
N LEU A 67 -8.91 -5.25 -1.12
CA LEU A 67 -8.23 -6.36 -1.75
C LEU A 67 -8.60 -6.48 -3.22
N PHE A 68 -7.60 -6.77 -4.06
CA PHE A 68 -7.73 -7.00 -5.50
C PHE A 68 -7.34 -8.43 -5.85
N TYR A 69 -8.17 -9.06 -6.66
CA TYR A 69 -8.07 -10.48 -7.03
C TYR A 69 -7.73 -10.67 -8.51
N GLU A 70 -7.73 -9.58 -9.28
CA GLU A 70 -7.38 -9.56 -10.70
C GLU A 70 -6.15 -8.68 -10.92
N GLU A 71 -5.41 -8.94 -12.00
CA GLU A 71 -4.24 -8.14 -12.36
C GLU A 71 -4.66 -6.74 -12.82
N GLU A 72 -4.10 -5.74 -12.17
CA GLU A 72 -4.25 -4.33 -12.52
C GLU A 72 -2.90 -3.65 -12.45
N TRP A 73 -2.33 -3.30 -13.58
CA TRP A 73 -0.98 -2.76 -13.67
C TRP A 73 -0.98 -1.22 -13.68
N ASN A 74 -0.06 -0.63 -12.92
CA ASN A 74 0.22 0.80 -13.03
C ASN A 74 1.19 1.05 -14.19
N TYR A 75 0.69 1.03 -15.42
CA TYR A 75 1.51 1.19 -16.62
C TYR A 75 2.38 2.45 -16.66
N PRO A 76 1.91 3.65 -16.26
CA PRO A 76 2.77 4.82 -16.17
C PRO A 76 3.99 4.62 -15.26
N LEU A 77 3.79 4.03 -14.08
CA LEU A 77 4.86 3.74 -13.13
C LEU A 77 5.83 2.70 -13.69
N ILE A 78 5.31 1.61 -14.25
CA ILE A 78 6.10 0.55 -14.88
C ILE A 78 6.96 1.11 -16.01
N ALA A 79 6.41 1.97 -16.86
CA ALA A 79 7.16 2.56 -17.97
C ALA A 79 8.37 3.39 -17.48
N TRP A 80 8.20 4.15 -16.40
CA TRP A 80 9.29 4.89 -15.78
C TRP A 80 10.34 3.98 -15.15
N PHE A 81 9.93 2.95 -14.42
CA PHE A 81 10.84 1.99 -13.80
C PHE A 81 11.67 1.26 -14.86
N GLN A 82 11.07 0.79 -15.92
CA GLN A 82 11.78 0.14 -17.02
C GLN A 82 12.74 1.09 -17.72
N ARG A 83 12.34 2.35 -17.95
CA ARG A 83 13.20 3.37 -18.53
C ARG A 83 14.44 3.65 -17.67
N ILE A 84 14.28 3.68 -16.35
CA ILE A 84 15.39 3.88 -15.41
C ILE A 84 16.26 2.61 -15.41
N ALA A 85 15.68 1.43 -15.20
CA ALA A 85 16.41 0.18 -15.14
C ALA A 85 17.26 -0.09 -16.39
N ALA A 86 16.75 0.26 -17.58
CA ALA A 86 17.48 0.14 -18.84
C ALA A 86 18.79 0.94 -18.87
N LYS A 87 18.91 2.01 -18.08
CA LYS A 87 20.15 2.81 -17.97
C LYS A 87 21.16 2.25 -16.97
N TYR A 88 20.70 1.36 -16.07
CA TYR A 88 21.48 0.85 -14.94
C TYR A 88 21.58 -0.68 -14.97
N ASP A 89 21.76 -1.27 -16.15
CA ASP A 89 21.96 -2.70 -16.35
C ASP A 89 20.83 -3.56 -15.75
N GLN A 90 19.59 -3.14 -15.97
CA GLN A 90 18.37 -3.78 -15.45
C GLN A 90 18.36 -3.91 -13.90
N ARG A 91 19.01 -2.96 -13.22
CA ARG A 91 18.96 -2.82 -11.77
C ARG A 91 18.11 -1.62 -11.38
N LEU A 92 17.32 -1.77 -10.32
CA LEU A 92 16.40 -0.74 -9.85
C LEU A 92 16.30 -0.76 -8.33
N THR A 93 16.61 0.36 -7.70
CA THR A 93 16.29 0.62 -6.29
C THR A 93 15.19 1.67 -6.22
N ILE A 94 14.11 1.38 -5.51
CA ILE A 94 12.94 2.24 -5.37
C ILE A 94 12.82 2.60 -3.89
N LEU A 95 12.70 3.88 -3.60
CA LEU A 95 12.32 4.38 -2.29
C LEU A 95 10.84 4.79 -2.33
N ASP A 96 10.02 4.09 -1.58
CA ASP A 96 8.57 4.29 -1.45
C ASP A 96 8.26 4.97 -0.12
N LEU A 97 7.99 6.28 -0.19
CA LEU A 97 7.72 7.12 0.99
C LEU A 97 6.25 7.03 1.36
N GLY A 98 5.94 6.56 2.57
CA GLY A 98 4.56 6.36 2.99
C GLY A 98 3.90 5.17 2.30
N GLY A 99 4.69 4.17 1.88
CA GLY A 99 4.23 3.01 1.12
C GLY A 99 3.47 1.96 1.93
N ALA A 100 3.12 2.25 3.17
CA ALA A 100 2.47 1.35 4.11
C ALA A 100 3.17 -0.03 4.13
N PHE A 101 2.53 -1.07 3.63
CA PHE A 101 3.10 -2.41 3.56
C PHE A 101 3.48 -2.85 2.14
N GLY A 102 3.61 -1.89 1.19
CA GLY A 102 4.09 -2.16 -0.16
C GLY A 102 2.99 -2.54 -1.15
N SER A 103 1.81 -1.96 -1.03
CA SER A 103 0.69 -2.17 -1.96
C SER A 103 1.12 -1.96 -3.42
N THR A 104 1.89 -0.91 -3.70
CA THR A 104 2.43 -0.61 -5.04
C THR A 104 3.45 -1.65 -5.52
N TYR A 105 4.28 -2.17 -4.61
CA TYR A 105 5.20 -3.27 -4.90
C TYR A 105 4.43 -4.53 -5.29
N PHE A 106 3.49 -4.98 -4.46
CA PHE A 106 2.70 -6.18 -4.73
C PHE A 106 1.91 -6.09 -6.02
N GLN A 107 1.32 -4.92 -6.30
CA GLN A 107 0.60 -4.66 -7.54
C GLN A 107 1.47 -4.85 -8.80
N ASN A 108 2.72 -4.42 -8.78
CA ASN A 108 3.51 -4.31 -10.00
C ASN A 108 4.68 -5.32 -10.10
N ARG A 109 5.06 -5.98 -8.99
CA ARG A 109 6.25 -6.85 -8.93
C ARG A 109 6.25 -7.97 -9.97
N ALA A 110 5.10 -8.59 -10.21
CA ALA A 110 5.01 -9.72 -11.15
C ALA A 110 5.33 -9.28 -12.58
N PHE A 111 4.93 -8.08 -12.99
CA PHE A 111 5.28 -7.51 -14.27
C PHE A 111 6.77 -7.13 -14.34
N LEU A 112 7.26 -6.46 -13.30
CA LEU A 112 8.64 -5.94 -13.24
C LEU A 112 9.69 -7.04 -13.23
N LYS A 113 9.44 -8.17 -12.58
CA LYS A 113 10.34 -9.34 -12.53
C LYS A 113 10.68 -9.93 -13.89
N ASN A 114 9.85 -9.71 -14.90
CA ASN A 114 10.12 -10.20 -16.25
C ASN A 114 11.16 -9.37 -16.99
N SER A 115 11.47 -8.15 -16.52
CA SER A 115 12.33 -7.20 -17.25
C SER A 115 13.42 -6.56 -16.39
N ILE A 116 13.34 -6.67 -15.06
CA ILE A 116 14.32 -6.13 -14.13
C ILE A 116 15.07 -7.29 -13.47
N ARG A 117 16.39 -7.31 -13.65
CA ARG A 117 17.24 -8.39 -13.17
C ARG A 117 17.46 -8.34 -11.65
N GLN A 118 17.57 -7.14 -11.11
CA GLN A 118 17.76 -6.92 -9.68
C GLN A 118 16.91 -5.73 -9.25
N MET A 119 16.01 -5.97 -8.30
CA MET A 119 15.12 -4.97 -7.76
C MET A 119 15.24 -4.93 -6.24
N GLN A 120 15.29 -3.71 -5.70
CA GLN A 120 15.11 -3.44 -4.29
C GLN A 120 13.99 -2.41 -4.13
N TRP A 121 13.02 -2.73 -3.30
CA TRP A 121 11.91 -1.84 -2.97
C TRP A 121 11.96 -1.53 -1.48
N ILE A 122 12.31 -0.29 -1.15
CA ILE A 122 12.52 0.15 0.22
C ILE A 122 11.30 0.97 0.64
N ILE A 123 10.54 0.44 1.58
CA ILE A 123 9.42 1.14 2.19
C ILE A 123 9.95 1.97 3.35
N ARG A 124 9.78 3.29 3.25
CA ARG A 124 10.02 4.20 4.37
C ARG A 124 8.69 4.61 4.97
N GLU A 125 8.46 4.22 6.21
CA GLU A 125 7.21 4.39 6.93
C GLU A 125 7.44 4.71 8.42
N GLN A 126 6.36 4.90 9.18
CA GLN A 126 6.41 5.05 10.63
C GLN A 126 6.97 3.78 11.29
N GLU A 127 7.61 3.95 12.44
CA GLU A 127 8.38 2.90 13.11
C GLU A 127 7.56 1.60 13.30
N HIS A 128 6.34 1.70 13.81
CA HIS A 128 5.49 0.52 14.05
C HIS A 128 5.08 -0.21 12.76
N PHE A 129 4.91 0.50 11.63
CA PHE A 129 4.74 -0.13 10.31
C PHE A 129 6.01 -0.85 9.87
N VAL A 130 7.16 -0.19 10.03
CA VAL A 130 8.45 -0.77 9.65
C VAL A 130 8.76 -2.03 10.45
N GLU A 131 8.54 -2.00 11.77
CA GLU A 131 8.75 -3.18 12.62
C GLU A 131 7.86 -4.35 12.21
N PHE A 132 6.57 -4.10 11.98
CA PHE A 132 5.66 -5.13 11.51
C PHE A 132 6.08 -5.65 10.13
N GLY A 133 6.43 -4.76 9.21
CA GLY A 133 6.88 -5.09 7.85
C GLY A 133 8.13 -5.95 7.86
N LYS A 134 9.15 -5.60 8.66
CA LYS A 134 10.38 -6.39 8.84
C LYS A 134 10.09 -7.81 9.33
N GLN A 135 9.18 -7.96 10.28
CA GLN A 135 8.87 -9.26 10.87
C GLN A 135 8.01 -10.17 9.98
N ASN A 136 7.10 -9.57 9.23
CA ASN A 136 6.04 -10.33 8.58
C ASN A 136 6.07 -10.31 7.05
N LEU A 137 6.60 -9.26 6.42
CA LEU A 137 6.44 -9.02 4.97
C LEU A 137 7.77 -8.95 4.21
N ALA A 138 8.85 -8.55 4.88
CA ALA A 138 10.16 -8.38 4.24
C ALA A 138 10.63 -9.64 3.52
N ASP A 139 11.30 -9.42 2.39
CA ASP A 139 12.01 -10.42 1.61
C ASP A 139 13.29 -9.77 1.01
N PRO A 140 14.12 -10.48 0.24
CA PRO A 140 15.34 -9.88 -0.35
C PRO A 140 15.08 -8.69 -1.27
N GLU A 141 13.88 -8.53 -1.81
CA GLU A 141 13.49 -7.42 -2.69
C GLU A 141 12.70 -6.34 -1.93
N LEU A 142 11.89 -6.69 -0.92
CA LEU A 142 11.04 -5.77 -0.16
C LEU A 142 11.65 -5.51 1.21
N ILE A 143 12.14 -4.30 1.39
CA ILE A 143 12.84 -3.84 2.59
C ILE A 143 12.00 -2.77 3.29
N PHE A 144 12.01 -2.79 4.62
CA PHE A 144 11.35 -1.77 5.44
C PHE A 144 12.39 -1.02 6.26
N GLU A 145 12.41 0.31 6.21
CA GLU A 145 13.34 1.12 6.99
C GLU A 145 12.73 2.49 7.30
N TYR A 146 12.89 2.97 8.52
CA TYR A 146 12.45 4.32 8.93
C TYR A 146 13.59 5.33 8.98
N ASP A 147 14.84 4.86 9.00
CA ASP A 147 16.04 5.68 9.11
C ASP A 147 16.60 6.02 7.72
N PHE A 148 16.60 7.30 7.39
CA PHE A 148 17.11 7.79 6.10
C PHE A 148 18.62 7.58 5.92
N GLU A 149 19.42 7.58 7.00
CA GLU A 149 20.85 7.37 6.91
C GLU A 149 21.15 5.93 6.44
N LYS A 150 20.43 4.96 7.00
CA LYS A 150 20.55 3.55 6.59
C LYS A 150 20.03 3.29 5.18
N ILE A 151 18.99 4.03 4.74
CA ILE A 151 18.48 3.94 3.37
C ILE A 151 19.52 4.43 2.36
N ALA A 152 20.28 5.48 2.69
CA ALA A 152 21.30 6.04 1.81
C ALA A 152 22.52 5.12 1.62
N GLU A 153 22.73 4.16 2.52
CA GLU A 153 23.82 3.17 2.47
C GLU A 153 23.44 1.87 1.75
N ALA A 154 22.16 1.66 1.47
CA ALA A 154 21.61 0.44 0.87
C ALA A 154 21.62 0.50 -0.67
#